data_c93f98f59424cb53a80404f9645d0cd4
#
_entry.id   c93f98f59424cb53a80404f9645d0cd4
#
_cell.length_a   1.000
_cell.length_b   1.000
_cell.length_c   1.000
_cell.angle_alpha   90.00
_cell.angle_beta   90.00
_cell.angle_gamma   90.00
#
_symmetry.space_group_name_H-M   'P 1'
#
loop_
_entity.id
_entity.type
_entity.pdbx_description
1 polymer ?
#
loop_
_entity_poly.entity_id
_entity_poly.type
_entity_poly.pdbx_seq_one_letter_code
_entity_poly.pdbx_strand_id
1 'polypeptide(L)'
;MKNFLIWLGCLYGAFAFSQNSLSGTLTDSNNKPIEYIIVEIPALQKGVVTDSVGKYRISNIPVGSYKVLFYAIGYDSQRSEITFDAGEKDLNLNIELKQRVIEIDEVIVSTPFHQLQNENIVKVNKVGLQSLEQQAAVSLSQGIDQIPGVTILSTGVGIGKPIIRGLSGNRVVVYAQGIRLENQQFGDEHGLGLSAAGLESVEVIKGPASLLYGSDALGGVLYFNPEKFGKKPLEVNLSSRYFGNTKGTATSAGAKMSNENLRF
;
A
#
# COMPACT_ATOMS: atom_id res chain seq x y z
N MET A 1 8.33 57.72 52.06
CA MET A 1 7.40 56.99 51.18
C MET A 1 7.82 56.94 49.69
N LYS A 2 8.41 57.98 49.15
CA LYS A 2 8.81 58.06 47.72
C LYS A 2 9.90 57.10 47.31
N ASN A 3 10.86 56.78 48.21
CA ASN A 3 11.97 55.84 47.93
C ASN A 3 11.58 54.36 48.12
N PHE A 4 10.49 54.07 48.83
CA PHE A 4 9.98 52.72 49.04
C PHE A 4 9.24 52.22 47.78
N LEU A 5 8.57 53.11 47.06
CA LEU A 5 7.89 52.77 45.78
C LEU A 5 8.88 52.44 44.65
N ILE A 6 10.07 53.11 44.67
CA ILE A 6 11.12 52.82 43.67
C ILE A 6 11.75 51.40 43.89
N TRP A 7 11.91 51.03 45.13
CA TRP A 7 12.42 49.66 45.49
C TRP A 7 11.41 48.57 45.15
N LEU A 8 10.10 48.81 45.29
CA LEU A 8 9.04 47.88 44.91
C LEU A 8 8.95 47.69 43.39
N GLY A 9 9.20 48.76 42.60
CA GLY A 9 9.25 48.69 41.14
C GLY A 9 10.44 47.89 40.58
N CYS A 10 11.59 47.90 41.24
CA CYS A 10 12.77 47.10 40.87
C CYS A 10 12.61 45.62 41.15
N LEU A 11 11.76 45.21 42.09
CA LEU A 11 11.50 43.81 42.38
C LEU A 11 10.60 43.15 41.34
N TYR A 12 9.77 43.87 40.62
CA TYR A 12 8.90 43.33 39.54
C TYR A 12 9.62 43.18 38.18
N GLY A 13 10.80 43.78 38.00
CA GLY A 13 11.58 43.70 36.77
C GLY A 13 12.44 42.45 36.59
N ALA A 14 12.49 41.51 37.56
CA ALA A 14 13.44 40.40 37.56
C ALA A 14 12.91 39.07 36.99
N PHE A 15 11.66 39.03 36.51
CA PHE A 15 11.15 37.83 35.84
C PHE A 15 11.26 37.96 34.32
N ALA A 16 12.47 38.21 33.83
CA ALA A 16 12.77 37.96 32.42
C ALA A 16 12.95 36.44 32.26
N PHE A 17 11.86 35.73 32.04
CA PHE A 17 11.94 34.33 31.60
C PHE A 17 12.72 34.29 30.30
N SER A 18 13.90 33.64 30.32
CA SER A 18 14.60 33.27 29.10
C SER A 18 13.64 32.42 28.24
N GLN A 19 13.21 32.97 27.10
CA GLN A 19 12.27 32.30 26.22
C GLN A 19 13.09 31.44 25.25
N ASN A 20 13.21 30.16 25.55
CA ASN A 20 13.86 29.22 24.64
C ASN A 20 12.98 28.95 23.44
N SER A 21 13.59 28.70 22.29
CA SER A 21 12.87 28.29 21.10
C SER A 21 13.49 27.04 20.46
N LEU A 22 12.64 26.19 19.94
CA LEU A 22 13.00 25.06 19.10
C LEU A 22 12.69 25.43 17.65
N SER A 23 13.67 25.30 16.77
CA SER A 23 13.51 25.54 15.35
C SER A 23 14.21 24.43 14.56
N GLY A 24 13.90 24.31 13.28
CA GLY A 24 14.56 23.34 12.40
C GLY A 24 13.89 23.23 11.05
N THR A 25 14.37 22.29 10.25
CA THR A 25 13.84 21.98 8.93
C THR A 25 13.56 20.48 8.86
N LEU A 26 12.44 20.12 8.25
CA LEU A 26 12.02 18.75 8.00
C LEU A 26 12.19 18.42 6.52
N THR A 27 12.87 17.33 6.24
CA THR A 27 13.14 16.86 4.87
C THR A 27 12.75 15.40 4.71
N ASP A 28 12.51 14.98 3.48
CA ASP A 28 12.39 13.58 3.11
C ASP A 28 13.78 12.93 2.88
N SER A 29 13.79 11.64 2.57
CA SER A 29 15.02 10.87 2.29
C SER A 29 15.80 11.36 1.05
N ASN A 30 15.22 12.25 0.25
CA ASN A 30 15.87 12.88 -0.91
C ASN A 30 16.30 14.33 -0.61
N ASN A 31 16.34 14.73 0.68
CA ASN A 31 16.62 16.08 1.15
C ASN A 31 15.61 17.15 0.64
N LYS A 32 14.41 16.76 0.20
CA LYS A 32 13.36 17.68 -0.19
C LYS A 32 12.60 18.15 1.05
N PRO A 33 12.38 19.47 1.23
CA PRO A 33 11.61 19.98 2.38
C PRO A 33 10.16 19.49 2.34
N ILE A 34 9.63 19.17 3.52
CA ILE A 34 8.26 18.67 3.69
C ILE A 34 7.41 19.73 4.39
N GLU A 35 6.35 20.15 3.74
CA GLU A 35 5.34 21.04 4.30
C GLU A 35 4.26 20.28 5.07
N TYR A 36 3.52 20.96 5.93
CA TYR A 36 2.38 20.42 6.70
C TYR A 36 2.70 19.29 7.66
N ILE A 37 3.95 19.16 8.13
CA ILE A 37 4.30 18.25 9.21
C ILE A 37 3.94 18.90 10.54
N ILE A 38 3.25 18.16 11.38
CA ILE A 38 2.93 18.58 12.75
C ILE A 38 4.12 18.29 13.64
N VAL A 39 4.63 19.34 14.30
CA VAL A 39 5.69 19.29 15.30
C VAL A 39 5.08 19.66 16.64
N GLU A 40 5.04 18.73 17.58
CA GLU A 40 4.33 18.92 18.84
C GLU A 40 5.21 18.54 20.04
N ILE A 41 5.08 19.33 21.12
CA ILE A 41 5.61 19.02 22.45
C ILE A 41 4.40 18.75 23.35
N PRO A 42 3.99 17.47 23.52
CA PRO A 42 2.75 17.11 24.22
C PRO A 42 2.74 17.60 25.67
N ALA A 43 3.89 17.54 26.36
CA ALA A 43 4.02 17.97 27.75
C ALA A 43 3.69 19.45 27.97
N LEU A 44 3.82 20.28 26.92
CA LEU A 44 3.54 21.72 26.94
C LEU A 44 2.26 22.09 26.20
N GLN A 45 1.59 21.12 25.59
CA GLN A 45 0.42 21.32 24.69
C GLN A 45 0.72 22.36 23.61
N LYS A 46 1.96 22.37 23.11
CA LYS A 46 2.43 23.29 22.05
C LYS A 46 2.72 22.51 20.79
N GLY A 47 2.24 23.01 19.68
CA GLY A 47 2.50 22.45 18.36
C GLY A 47 2.47 23.51 17.27
N VAL A 48 3.19 23.23 16.21
CA VAL A 48 3.23 24.05 14.99
C VAL A 48 3.24 23.13 13.77
N VAL A 49 3.03 23.71 12.61
CA VAL A 49 3.07 23.00 11.33
C VAL A 49 4.21 23.59 10.50
N THR A 50 4.93 22.73 9.76
CA THR A 50 6.00 23.21 8.86
C THR A 50 5.44 24.02 7.70
N ASP A 51 6.19 25.04 7.30
CA ASP A 51 5.90 25.89 6.14
C ASP A 51 6.28 25.20 4.80
N SER A 52 6.09 25.92 3.68
CA SER A 52 6.37 25.42 2.33
C SER A 52 7.85 25.09 2.06
N VAL A 53 8.77 25.55 2.92
CA VAL A 53 10.19 25.20 2.87
C VAL A 53 10.61 24.26 4.00
N GLY A 54 9.65 23.58 4.62
CA GLY A 54 9.86 22.58 5.65
C GLY A 54 10.30 23.12 7.01
N LYS A 55 10.28 24.46 7.23
CA LYS A 55 10.74 25.08 8.48
C LYS A 55 9.65 25.12 9.53
N TYR A 56 10.07 24.98 10.78
CA TYR A 56 9.20 25.13 11.94
C TYR A 56 9.89 25.93 13.07
N ARG A 57 9.09 26.54 13.95
CA ARG A 57 9.58 27.20 15.16
C ARG A 57 8.53 27.15 16.28
N ILE A 58 8.92 26.61 17.43
CA ILE A 58 8.13 26.63 18.67
C ILE A 58 8.85 27.55 19.66
N SER A 59 8.18 28.58 20.11
CA SER A 59 8.74 29.57 21.04
C SER A 59 8.18 29.39 22.46
N ASN A 60 8.82 30.06 23.43
CA ASN A 60 8.41 30.09 24.84
C ASN A 60 8.43 28.68 25.47
N ILE A 61 9.52 27.95 25.29
CA ILE A 61 9.73 26.64 25.89
C ILE A 61 10.44 26.84 27.24
N PRO A 62 9.87 26.39 28.36
CA PRO A 62 10.54 26.44 29.65
C PRO A 62 11.80 25.59 29.69
N VAL A 63 12.69 25.87 30.63
CA VAL A 63 13.85 25.00 30.96
C VAL A 63 13.34 23.62 31.36
N GLY A 64 13.98 22.55 30.85
CA GLY A 64 13.61 21.17 31.12
C GLY A 64 13.82 20.24 29.90
N SER A 65 13.56 18.97 30.11
CA SER A 65 13.66 17.93 29.07
C SER A 65 12.27 17.59 28.53
N TYR A 66 12.14 17.56 27.21
CA TYR A 66 10.88 17.37 26.53
C TYR A 66 11.02 16.36 25.40
N LYS A 67 9.92 15.63 25.13
CA LYS A 67 9.78 14.81 23.95
C LYS A 67 9.04 15.61 22.87
N VAL A 68 9.65 15.69 21.69
CA VAL A 68 9.08 16.32 20.50
C VAL A 68 8.60 15.21 19.56
N LEU A 69 7.39 15.34 19.08
CA LEU A 69 6.77 14.46 18.10
C LEU A 69 6.71 15.15 16.75
N PHE A 70 7.10 14.42 15.71
CA PHE A 70 7.03 14.83 14.32
C PHE A 70 6.13 13.83 13.60
N TYR A 71 5.01 14.27 13.03
CA TYR A 71 4.09 13.36 12.36
C TYR A 71 3.25 14.06 11.29
N ALA A 72 2.93 13.31 10.24
CA ALA A 72 1.97 13.69 9.22
C ALA A 72 1.45 12.43 8.51
N ILE A 73 0.35 12.57 7.78
CA ILE A 73 -0.19 11.51 6.93
C ILE A 73 0.83 11.21 5.81
N GLY A 74 1.16 9.93 5.63
CA GLY A 74 2.11 9.48 4.59
C GLY A 74 3.57 9.47 5.02
N TYR A 75 3.89 9.77 6.28
CA TYR A 75 5.23 9.70 6.84
C TYR A 75 5.26 8.88 8.14
N ASP A 76 6.37 8.23 8.40
CA ASP A 76 6.60 7.58 9.69
C ASP A 76 6.79 8.64 10.78
N SER A 77 6.06 8.49 11.87
CA SER A 77 6.20 9.41 13.00
C SER A 77 7.56 9.23 13.67
N GLN A 78 8.23 10.34 13.96
CA GLN A 78 9.51 10.34 14.66
C GLN A 78 9.39 11.04 16.01
N ARG A 79 10.20 10.60 16.99
CA ARG A 79 10.30 11.20 18.31
C ARG A 79 11.76 11.58 18.58
N SER A 80 11.94 12.76 19.15
CA SER A 80 13.24 13.24 19.59
C SER A 80 13.14 13.76 21.01
N GLU A 81 14.20 13.58 21.80
CA GLU A 81 14.30 14.18 23.13
C GLU A 81 15.19 15.43 23.04
N ILE A 82 14.72 16.50 23.62
CA ILE A 82 15.46 17.77 23.71
C ILE A 82 15.54 18.21 25.16
N THR A 83 16.64 18.88 25.50
CA THR A 83 16.83 19.47 26.84
C THR A 83 17.22 20.93 26.66
N PHE A 84 16.57 21.80 27.41
CA PHE A 84 16.94 23.21 27.52
C PHE A 84 17.50 23.46 28.91
N ASP A 85 18.76 23.86 28.96
CA ASP A 85 19.46 24.26 30.18
C ASP A 85 19.28 25.78 30.45
N ALA A 86 19.57 26.20 31.68
CA ALA A 86 19.50 27.60 32.06
C ALA A 86 20.53 28.44 31.27
N GLY A 87 20.07 29.23 30.30
CA GLY A 87 20.91 30.09 29.46
C GLY A 87 20.94 29.73 27.97
N GLU A 88 20.46 28.56 27.59
CA GLU A 88 20.31 28.18 26.21
C GLU A 88 19.04 28.84 25.64
N LYS A 89 19.17 29.56 24.51
CA LYS A 89 18.05 30.33 23.96
C LYS A 89 17.37 29.70 22.76
N ASP A 90 18.13 29.08 21.87
CA ASP A 90 17.62 28.53 20.61
C ASP A 90 18.27 27.17 20.33
N LEU A 91 17.43 26.14 20.15
CA LEU A 91 17.86 24.82 19.71
C LEU A 91 17.42 24.63 18.25
N ASN A 92 18.37 24.16 17.43
CA ASN A 92 18.07 23.81 16.03
C ASN A 92 18.07 22.29 15.87
N LEU A 93 16.93 21.73 15.45
CA LEU A 93 16.75 20.29 15.28
C LEU A 93 16.19 20.00 13.89
N ASN A 94 17.04 19.53 13.01
CA ASN A 94 16.65 19.09 11.67
C ASN A 94 16.33 17.59 11.69
N ILE A 95 15.23 17.20 11.07
CA ILE A 95 14.75 15.81 11.09
C ILE A 95 14.48 15.38 9.64
N GLU A 96 14.93 14.19 9.31
CA GLU A 96 14.55 13.47 8.10
C GLU A 96 13.40 12.53 8.40
N LEU A 97 12.27 12.67 7.71
CA LEU A 97 11.13 11.76 7.83
C LEU A 97 11.09 10.81 6.62
N LYS A 98 10.92 9.53 6.92
CA LYS A 98 10.73 8.51 5.89
C LYS A 98 9.27 8.51 5.44
N GLN A 99 9.05 8.47 4.14
CA GLN A 99 7.72 8.23 3.61
C GLN A 99 7.25 6.86 4.05
N ARG A 100 6.08 6.84 4.64
CA ARG A 100 5.37 5.61 4.95
C ARG A 100 4.65 5.16 3.69
N VAL A 101 5.09 4.06 3.11
CA VAL A 101 4.30 3.37 2.10
C VAL A 101 3.07 2.82 2.84
N ILE A 102 1.93 3.46 2.67
CA ILE A 102 0.66 2.90 3.11
C ILE A 102 0.39 1.78 2.11
N GLU A 103 0.79 0.57 2.45
CA GLU A 103 0.25 -0.60 1.77
C GLU A 103 -1.25 -0.59 2.06
N ILE A 104 -2.03 -0.24 1.04
CA ILE A 104 -3.49 -0.40 1.13
C ILE A 104 -3.71 -1.91 1.16
N ASP A 105 -4.13 -2.43 2.30
CA ASP A 105 -4.44 -3.84 2.46
C ASP A 105 -5.39 -4.28 1.35
N GLU A 106 -4.96 -5.29 0.60
CA GLU A 106 -5.75 -5.82 -0.49
C GLU A 106 -7.00 -6.51 0.06
N VAL A 107 -8.15 -6.17 -0.49
CA VAL A 107 -9.39 -6.90 -0.24
C VAL A 107 -9.34 -8.21 -1.00
N ILE A 108 -9.44 -9.32 -0.27
CA ILE A 108 -9.57 -10.65 -0.84
C ILE A 108 -11.03 -10.85 -1.26
N VAL A 109 -11.26 -11.26 -2.48
CA VAL A 109 -12.61 -11.41 -3.05
C VAL A 109 -13.11 -12.86 -2.98
N SER A 110 -12.19 -13.82 -2.97
CA SER A 110 -12.53 -15.23 -2.89
C SER A 110 -13.27 -15.58 -1.59
N THR A 111 -14.40 -16.25 -1.69
CA THR A 111 -15.12 -16.78 -0.54
C THR A 111 -14.41 -18.06 -0.06
N PRO A 112 -14.21 -18.31 1.25
CA PRO A 112 -14.75 -17.58 2.42
C PRO A 112 -13.86 -16.44 2.94
N PHE A 113 -12.85 -16.00 2.20
CA PHE A 113 -11.85 -15.03 2.63
C PHE A 113 -12.16 -13.60 2.21
N HIS A 114 -13.43 -13.28 2.00
CA HIS A 114 -13.88 -11.96 1.54
C HIS A 114 -13.70 -10.87 2.62
N GLN A 115 -12.43 -10.56 2.93
CA GLN A 115 -12.01 -9.60 3.95
C GLN A 115 -10.70 -8.93 3.54
N LEU A 116 -10.24 -7.96 4.30
CA LEU A 116 -8.90 -7.42 4.17
C LEU A 116 -7.86 -8.52 4.44
N GLN A 117 -6.73 -8.51 3.73
CA GLN A 117 -5.70 -9.55 3.87
C GLN A 117 -5.18 -9.67 5.31
N ASN A 118 -5.09 -8.56 6.04
CA ASN A 118 -4.66 -8.55 7.45
C ASN A 118 -5.67 -9.16 8.43
N GLU A 119 -6.94 -9.24 8.04
CA GLU A 119 -8.02 -9.86 8.83
C GLU A 119 -8.16 -11.37 8.55
N ASN A 120 -7.56 -11.84 7.46
CA ASN A 120 -7.57 -13.26 7.13
C ASN A 120 -6.54 -14.04 7.94
N ILE A 121 -6.97 -15.16 8.53
CA ILE A 121 -6.09 -16.09 9.26
C ILE A 121 -5.04 -16.70 8.35
N VAL A 122 -5.35 -16.82 7.06
CA VAL A 122 -4.51 -17.45 6.05
C VAL A 122 -4.08 -16.44 5.00
N LYS A 123 -2.79 -16.46 4.67
CA LYS A 123 -2.27 -15.58 3.61
C LYS A 123 -2.75 -16.06 2.24
N VAL A 124 -3.57 -15.24 1.59
CA VAL A 124 -3.97 -15.38 0.20
C VAL A 124 -3.06 -14.49 -0.65
N ASN A 125 -2.41 -15.05 -1.65
CA ASN A 125 -1.59 -14.26 -2.57
C ASN A 125 -2.49 -13.70 -3.68
N LYS A 126 -2.67 -12.40 -3.71
CA LYS A 126 -3.41 -11.71 -4.76
C LYS A 126 -2.44 -10.98 -5.70
N VAL A 127 -2.67 -11.12 -6.99
CA VAL A 127 -1.87 -10.44 -8.03
C VAL A 127 -2.80 -9.85 -9.06
N GLY A 128 -2.63 -8.57 -9.37
CA GLY A 128 -3.36 -7.88 -10.43
C GLY A 128 -2.90 -8.37 -11.80
N LEU A 129 -3.84 -8.66 -12.71
CA LEU A 129 -3.49 -9.13 -14.05
C LEU A 129 -2.72 -8.08 -14.85
N GLN A 130 -2.98 -6.80 -14.62
CA GLN A 130 -2.22 -5.74 -15.26
C GLN A 130 -0.71 -5.81 -14.93
N SER A 131 -0.35 -6.17 -13.69
CA SER A 131 1.05 -6.33 -13.31
C SER A 131 1.71 -7.53 -13.99
N LEU A 132 0.98 -8.64 -14.16
CA LEU A 132 1.45 -9.81 -14.89
C LEU A 132 1.65 -9.50 -16.38
N GLU A 133 0.78 -8.71 -16.97
CA GLU A 133 0.90 -8.27 -18.34
C GLU A 133 2.09 -7.32 -18.59
N GLN A 134 2.40 -6.45 -17.64
CA GLN A 134 3.56 -5.56 -17.70
C GLN A 134 4.90 -6.32 -17.68
N GLN A 135 4.92 -7.54 -17.17
CA GLN A 135 6.08 -8.40 -17.14
C GLN A 135 6.28 -9.20 -18.45
N ALA A 136 5.69 -8.73 -19.53
CA ALA A 136 5.81 -9.28 -20.88
C ALA A 136 5.30 -10.72 -21.07
N ALA A 137 4.37 -11.17 -20.22
CA ALA A 137 3.73 -12.47 -20.37
C ALA A 137 2.91 -12.51 -21.67
N VAL A 138 3.15 -13.53 -22.50
CA VAL A 138 2.44 -13.72 -23.78
C VAL A 138 1.03 -14.29 -23.54
N SER A 139 0.85 -15.03 -22.46
CA SER A 139 -0.40 -15.67 -22.09
C SER A 139 -0.68 -15.52 -20.59
N LEU A 140 -1.96 -15.70 -20.20
CA LEU A 140 -2.36 -15.70 -18.80
C LEU A 140 -1.60 -16.80 -18.01
N SER A 141 -1.45 -17.99 -18.56
CA SER A 141 -0.70 -19.07 -17.89
C SER A 141 0.76 -18.68 -17.63
N GLN A 142 1.43 -18.07 -18.60
CA GLN A 142 2.79 -17.59 -18.39
C GLN A 142 2.89 -16.47 -17.35
N GLY A 143 1.87 -15.62 -17.25
CA GLY A 143 1.80 -14.59 -16.22
C GLY A 143 1.72 -15.19 -14.82
N ILE A 144 0.85 -16.16 -14.59
CA ILE A 144 0.68 -16.76 -13.27
C ILE A 144 1.87 -17.63 -12.83
N ASP A 145 2.74 -18.06 -13.74
CA ASP A 145 4.00 -18.76 -13.41
C ASP A 145 4.95 -17.89 -12.56
N GLN A 146 4.75 -16.60 -12.59
CA GLN A 146 5.55 -15.65 -11.80
C GLN A 146 5.04 -15.49 -10.35
N ILE A 147 3.89 -16.10 -10.02
CA ILE A 147 3.35 -16.03 -8.67
C ILE A 147 4.09 -17.02 -7.76
N PRO A 148 4.66 -16.59 -6.63
CA PRO A 148 5.42 -17.49 -5.76
C PRO A 148 4.65 -18.74 -5.37
N GLY A 149 5.24 -19.92 -5.64
CA GLY A 149 4.66 -21.24 -5.34
C GLY A 149 3.60 -21.72 -6.33
N VAL A 150 3.46 -21.06 -7.46
CA VAL A 150 2.77 -21.54 -8.66
C VAL A 150 3.82 -21.79 -9.74
N THR A 151 3.69 -22.88 -10.47
CA THR A 151 4.48 -23.19 -11.66
C THR A 151 3.54 -23.60 -12.77
N ILE A 152 3.95 -23.46 -14.02
CA ILE A 152 3.16 -23.84 -15.17
C ILE A 152 3.83 -24.97 -15.93
N LEU A 153 3.13 -26.08 -16.09
CA LEU A 153 3.48 -27.09 -17.08
C LEU A 153 3.01 -26.59 -18.45
N SER A 154 3.95 -26.11 -19.26
CA SER A 154 3.63 -25.58 -20.59
C SER A 154 3.94 -26.62 -21.67
N THR A 155 2.97 -26.92 -22.50
CA THR A 155 3.10 -27.77 -23.70
C THR A 155 3.08 -26.98 -24.98
N GLY A 156 2.91 -25.64 -24.90
CA GLY A 156 2.92 -24.72 -26.02
C GLY A 156 2.66 -23.29 -25.60
N VAL A 157 2.77 -22.36 -26.56
CA VAL A 157 2.46 -20.95 -26.32
C VAL A 157 0.97 -20.81 -25.98
N GLY A 158 0.68 -20.32 -24.78
CA GLY A 158 -0.70 -20.16 -24.31
C GLY A 158 -1.35 -21.44 -23.75
N ILE A 159 -0.70 -22.58 -23.87
CA ILE A 159 -1.17 -23.84 -23.29
C ILE A 159 -0.33 -24.12 -22.04
N GLY A 160 -0.91 -23.90 -20.89
CA GLY A 160 -0.22 -24.09 -19.62
C GLY A 160 -1.17 -24.56 -18.53
N LYS A 161 -0.77 -25.58 -17.80
CA LYS A 161 -1.50 -26.17 -16.68
C LYS A 161 -0.86 -25.74 -15.36
N PRO A 162 -1.62 -25.19 -14.43
CA PRO A 162 -1.05 -24.76 -13.16
C PRO A 162 -0.63 -25.93 -12.28
N ILE A 163 0.54 -25.78 -11.69
CA ILE A 163 1.07 -26.65 -10.64
C ILE A 163 1.22 -25.82 -9.38
N ILE A 164 0.60 -26.22 -8.30
CA ILE A 164 0.72 -25.59 -7.00
C ILE A 164 1.27 -26.60 -6.01
N ARG A 165 2.41 -26.30 -5.39
CA ARG A 165 3.06 -27.20 -4.42
C ARG A 165 3.38 -28.60 -5.00
N GLY A 166 3.71 -28.65 -6.29
CA GLY A 166 3.99 -29.91 -7.00
C GLY A 166 2.75 -30.71 -7.42
N LEU A 167 1.54 -30.21 -7.20
CA LEU A 167 0.29 -30.85 -7.56
C LEU A 167 -0.39 -30.14 -8.71
N SER A 168 -0.98 -30.90 -9.64
CA SER A 168 -1.69 -30.40 -10.84
C SER A 168 -2.96 -31.21 -11.11
N GLY A 169 -3.65 -30.87 -12.19
CA GLY A 169 -4.85 -31.58 -12.63
C GLY A 169 -5.95 -31.52 -11.57
N ASN A 170 -6.50 -32.67 -11.22
CA ASN A 170 -7.59 -32.81 -10.24
C ASN A 170 -7.21 -32.37 -8.80
N ARG A 171 -5.97 -31.94 -8.58
CA ARG A 171 -5.49 -31.51 -7.25
C ARG A 171 -5.39 -29.98 -7.13
N VAL A 172 -5.65 -29.27 -8.21
CA VAL A 172 -5.69 -27.81 -8.26
C VAL A 172 -7.04 -27.38 -8.79
N VAL A 173 -7.75 -26.57 -8.01
CA VAL A 173 -9.07 -26.07 -8.39
C VAL A 173 -8.94 -24.67 -8.97
N VAL A 174 -9.65 -24.43 -10.06
CA VAL A 174 -9.68 -23.13 -10.73
C VAL A 174 -11.10 -22.57 -10.69
N TYR A 175 -11.22 -21.34 -10.22
CA TYR A 175 -12.44 -20.55 -10.30
C TYR A 175 -12.26 -19.38 -11.25
N ALA A 176 -13.25 -19.10 -12.06
CA ALA A 176 -13.34 -17.89 -12.83
C ALA A 176 -14.69 -17.23 -12.61
N GLN A 177 -14.69 -15.97 -12.16
CA GLN A 177 -15.91 -15.20 -11.91
C GLN A 177 -16.92 -15.93 -10.99
N GLY A 178 -16.42 -16.64 -9.98
CA GLY A 178 -17.23 -17.40 -9.03
C GLY A 178 -17.66 -18.80 -9.51
N ILE A 179 -17.34 -19.17 -10.74
CA ILE A 179 -17.69 -20.48 -11.31
C ILE A 179 -16.46 -21.40 -11.30
N ARG A 180 -16.60 -22.58 -10.75
CA ARG A 180 -15.55 -23.62 -10.79
C ARG A 180 -15.39 -24.14 -12.21
N LEU A 181 -14.14 -24.23 -12.66
CA LEU A 181 -13.79 -24.81 -13.96
C LEU A 181 -13.34 -26.26 -13.79
N GLU A 182 -13.98 -27.15 -14.51
CA GLU A 182 -13.70 -28.60 -14.43
C GLU A 182 -12.66 -29.08 -15.47
N ASN A 183 -12.14 -28.17 -16.31
CA ASN A 183 -11.23 -28.49 -17.40
C ASN A 183 -9.82 -28.93 -16.94
N GLN A 184 -9.48 -28.75 -15.65
CA GLN A 184 -8.16 -29.12 -15.13
C GLN A 184 -7.94 -30.64 -15.04
N GLN A 185 -9.00 -31.42 -15.07
CA GLN A 185 -8.94 -32.88 -15.05
C GLN A 185 -8.45 -33.51 -16.35
N PHE A 186 -8.54 -32.78 -17.48
CA PHE A 186 -8.09 -33.29 -18.78
C PHE A 186 -6.57 -33.33 -18.87
N GLY A 187 -6.04 -33.96 -19.94
CA GLY A 187 -4.61 -34.15 -20.15
C GLY A 187 -3.80 -32.85 -20.20
N ASP A 188 -2.49 -32.95 -20.24
CA ASP A 188 -1.58 -31.79 -20.17
C ASP A 188 -1.63 -30.91 -21.42
N GLU A 189 -2.20 -31.40 -22.50
CA GLU A 189 -2.52 -30.66 -23.73
C GLU A 189 -3.67 -29.63 -23.53
N HIS A 190 -4.46 -29.80 -22.47
CA HIS A 190 -5.50 -28.85 -22.10
C HIS A 190 -4.94 -27.85 -21.08
N GLY A 191 -4.74 -26.63 -21.51
CA GLY A 191 -4.26 -25.57 -20.65
C GLY A 191 -5.34 -25.01 -19.72
N LEU A 192 -5.06 -23.83 -19.17
CA LEU A 192 -5.95 -23.15 -18.23
C LEU A 192 -7.34 -22.84 -18.82
N GLY A 193 -7.43 -22.65 -20.14
CA GLY A 193 -8.69 -22.41 -20.83
C GLY A 193 -9.32 -21.04 -20.56
N LEU A 194 -8.54 -20.09 -20.06
CA LEU A 194 -8.97 -18.73 -19.73
C LEU A 194 -8.22 -17.69 -20.53
N SER A 195 -8.92 -16.63 -20.90
CA SER A 195 -8.34 -15.37 -21.38
C SER A 195 -8.17 -14.38 -20.22
N ALA A 196 -7.21 -13.48 -20.33
CA ALA A 196 -7.07 -12.37 -19.41
C ALA A 196 -8.17 -11.32 -19.55
N ALA A 197 -8.89 -11.32 -20.68
CA ALA A 197 -9.96 -10.35 -20.94
C ALA A 197 -11.11 -10.47 -19.93
N GLY A 198 -11.50 -9.33 -19.35
CA GLY A 198 -12.58 -9.26 -18.35
C GLY A 198 -12.20 -9.75 -16.96
N LEU A 199 -10.90 -9.99 -16.71
CA LEU A 199 -10.37 -10.37 -15.40
C LEU A 199 -9.52 -9.23 -14.83
N GLU A 200 -9.63 -8.97 -13.52
CA GLU A 200 -8.87 -7.94 -12.80
C GLU A 200 -7.66 -8.51 -12.05
N SER A 201 -7.85 -9.64 -11.39
CA SER A 201 -6.83 -10.24 -10.54
C SER A 201 -6.96 -11.75 -10.43
N VAL A 202 -5.89 -12.39 -9.99
CA VAL A 202 -5.89 -13.77 -9.56
C VAL A 202 -5.51 -13.85 -8.08
N GLU A 203 -6.24 -14.66 -7.34
CA GLU A 203 -5.95 -15.01 -5.95
C GLU A 203 -5.51 -16.45 -5.88
N VAL A 204 -4.40 -16.69 -5.16
CA VAL A 204 -3.84 -18.02 -4.98
C VAL A 204 -3.96 -18.42 -3.52
N ILE A 205 -4.81 -19.41 -3.27
CA ILE A 205 -5.08 -19.94 -1.94
C ILE A 205 -4.32 -21.26 -1.80
N LYS A 206 -3.43 -21.33 -0.82
CA LYS A 206 -2.53 -22.47 -0.61
C LYS A 206 -2.67 -23.02 0.80
N GLY A 207 -2.34 -24.30 0.94
CA GLY A 207 -2.31 -24.97 2.24
C GLY A 207 -3.71 -25.37 2.75
N PRO A 208 -3.90 -25.53 4.07
CA PRO A 208 -5.15 -26.05 4.63
C PRO A 208 -6.39 -25.26 4.24
N ALA A 209 -6.24 -23.96 4.01
CA ALA A 209 -7.35 -23.09 3.60
C ALA A 209 -7.95 -23.47 2.24
N SER A 210 -7.18 -24.07 1.35
CA SER A 210 -7.69 -24.50 0.05
C SER A 210 -8.72 -25.62 0.17
N LEU A 211 -8.68 -26.40 1.24
CA LEU A 211 -9.65 -27.49 1.49
C LEU A 211 -11.08 -26.98 1.69
N LEU A 212 -11.27 -25.69 2.02
CA LEU A 212 -12.60 -25.08 2.06
C LEU A 212 -13.29 -25.07 0.69
N TYR A 213 -12.52 -25.27 -0.38
CA TYR A 213 -13.03 -25.39 -1.77
C TYR A 213 -13.22 -26.83 -2.23
N GLY A 214 -13.10 -27.79 -1.30
CA GLY A 214 -13.31 -29.21 -1.56
C GLY A 214 -12.00 -30.04 -1.56
N SER A 215 -12.17 -31.35 -1.62
CA SER A 215 -11.06 -32.34 -1.58
C SER A 215 -10.09 -32.20 -2.75
N ASP A 216 -10.55 -31.69 -3.88
CA ASP A 216 -9.75 -31.52 -5.09
C ASP A 216 -8.76 -30.35 -4.98
N ALA A 217 -8.95 -29.47 -4.00
CA ALA A 217 -8.08 -28.32 -3.78
C ALA A 217 -6.83 -28.65 -2.93
N LEU A 218 -6.35 -29.91 -2.96
CA LEU A 218 -5.22 -30.34 -2.14
C LEU A 218 -3.92 -29.58 -2.46
N GLY A 219 -3.67 -29.27 -3.72
CA GLY A 219 -2.55 -28.42 -4.15
C GLY A 219 -2.79 -26.96 -3.84
N GLY A 220 -3.99 -26.51 -4.11
CA GLY A 220 -4.41 -25.11 -3.95
C GLY A 220 -5.55 -24.72 -4.86
N VAL A 221 -5.91 -23.45 -4.78
CA VAL A 221 -6.97 -22.83 -5.60
C VAL A 221 -6.42 -21.61 -6.32
N LEU A 222 -6.75 -21.48 -7.60
CA LEU A 222 -6.62 -20.28 -8.39
C LEU A 222 -8.00 -19.66 -8.55
N TYR A 223 -8.17 -18.44 -8.05
CA TYR A 223 -9.44 -17.75 -8.11
C TYR A 223 -9.28 -16.47 -8.94
N PHE A 224 -9.84 -16.47 -10.15
CA PHE A 224 -9.80 -15.34 -11.06
C PHE A 224 -11.00 -14.43 -10.86
N ASN A 225 -10.71 -13.21 -10.42
CA ASN A 225 -11.71 -12.21 -10.16
C ASN A 225 -12.05 -11.43 -11.43
N PRO A 226 -13.34 -11.16 -11.69
CA PRO A 226 -13.75 -10.33 -12.80
C PRO A 226 -13.32 -8.88 -12.60
N GLU A 227 -13.21 -8.15 -13.69
CA GLU A 227 -13.08 -6.70 -13.63
C GLU A 227 -14.28 -6.06 -12.95
N LYS A 228 -14.02 -5.04 -12.15
CA LYS A 228 -15.08 -4.25 -11.53
C LYS A 228 -15.86 -3.46 -12.58
N PHE A 229 -17.12 -3.25 -12.30
CA PHE A 229 -17.95 -2.35 -13.11
C PHE A 229 -17.38 -0.94 -13.16
N GLY A 230 -17.60 -0.25 -14.28
CA GLY A 230 -17.21 1.14 -14.46
C GLY A 230 -17.79 2.05 -13.38
N LYS A 231 -17.02 3.04 -12.96
CA LYS A 231 -17.44 4.09 -12.01
C LYS A 231 -17.87 5.37 -12.71
N LYS A 232 -17.42 5.56 -13.95
CA LYS A 232 -17.73 6.73 -14.79
C LYS A 232 -18.86 6.37 -15.76
N PRO A 233 -19.58 7.38 -16.27
CA PRO A 233 -20.63 7.16 -17.27
C PRO A 233 -20.18 6.35 -18.47
N LEU A 234 -18.95 6.54 -18.92
CA LEU A 234 -18.30 5.77 -19.97
C LEU A 234 -16.81 5.66 -19.68
N GLU A 235 -16.30 4.44 -19.68
CA GLU A 235 -14.87 4.12 -19.63
C GLU A 235 -14.57 3.23 -20.83
N VAL A 236 -13.63 3.65 -21.68
CA VAL A 236 -13.20 2.87 -22.85
C VAL A 236 -11.72 2.53 -22.65
N ASN A 237 -11.41 1.27 -22.89
CA ASN A 237 -10.06 0.80 -22.87
C ASN A 237 -9.73 0.13 -24.23
N LEU A 238 -8.55 0.45 -24.77
CA LEU A 238 -8.01 -0.15 -25.97
C LEU A 238 -6.56 -0.49 -25.70
N SER A 239 -6.19 -1.74 -25.88
CA SER A 239 -4.81 -2.17 -25.79
C SER A 239 -4.39 -2.99 -27.00
N SER A 240 -3.16 -2.79 -27.47
CA SER A 240 -2.55 -3.59 -28.52
C SER A 240 -1.12 -3.90 -28.14
N ARG A 241 -0.74 -5.18 -28.19
CA ARG A 241 0.59 -5.66 -27.86
C ARG A 241 1.15 -6.46 -29.00
N TYR A 242 2.42 -6.22 -29.33
CA TYR A 242 3.18 -7.00 -30.29
C TYR A 242 4.24 -7.82 -29.58
N PHE A 243 4.29 -9.11 -29.88
CA PHE A 243 5.26 -10.05 -29.32
C PHE A 243 6.31 -10.38 -30.37
N GLY A 244 7.52 -9.82 -30.20
CA GLY A 244 8.60 -9.97 -31.18
C GLY A 244 9.12 -11.41 -31.33
N ASN A 245 9.10 -12.19 -30.24
CA ASN A 245 9.55 -13.58 -30.21
C ASN A 245 8.63 -14.53 -30.99
N THR A 246 7.31 -14.32 -30.90
CA THR A 246 6.31 -15.15 -31.58
C THR A 246 5.74 -14.49 -32.84
N LYS A 247 6.17 -13.24 -33.16
CA LYS A 247 5.61 -12.39 -34.22
C LYS A 247 4.09 -12.27 -34.14
N GLY A 248 3.55 -12.37 -32.93
CA GLY A 248 2.14 -12.32 -32.65
C GLY A 248 1.67 -10.93 -32.23
N THR A 249 0.36 -10.69 -32.39
CA THR A 249 -0.29 -9.46 -31.91
C THR A 249 -1.49 -9.83 -31.05
N ALA A 250 -1.66 -9.18 -29.92
CA ALA A 250 -2.86 -9.26 -29.11
C ALA A 250 -3.48 -7.86 -29.01
N THR A 251 -4.73 -7.76 -29.42
CA THR A 251 -5.50 -6.50 -29.32
C THR A 251 -6.76 -6.76 -28.51
N SER A 252 -7.04 -5.89 -27.57
CA SER A 252 -8.29 -5.92 -26.78
C SER A 252 -8.94 -4.54 -26.80
N ALA A 253 -10.26 -4.53 -26.86
CA ALA A 253 -11.09 -3.34 -26.71
C ALA A 253 -12.17 -3.64 -25.68
N GLY A 254 -12.38 -2.73 -24.75
CA GLY A 254 -13.42 -2.83 -23.74
C GLY A 254 -14.12 -1.50 -23.53
N ALA A 255 -15.39 -1.56 -23.20
CA ALA A 255 -16.16 -0.40 -22.80
C ALA A 255 -16.95 -0.75 -21.54
N LYS A 256 -16.94 0.14 -20.56
CA LYS A 256 -17.74 0.04 -19.33
C LYS A 256 -18.65 1.25 -19.27
N MET A 257 -19.91 1.02 -18.99
CA MET A 257 -20.91 2.07 -18.83
C MET A 257 -21.53 1.97 -17.45
N SER A 258 -21.73 3.10 -16.81
CA SER A 258 -22.35 3.18 -15.49
C SER A 258 -23.26 4.39 -15.43
N ASN A 259 -24.48 4.19 -14.96
CA ASN A 259 -25.39 5.25 -14.54
C ASN A 259 -26.00 4.88 -13.17
N GLU A 260 -26.92 5.69 -12.67
CA GLU A 260 -27.54 5.47 -11.34
C GLU A 260 -28.24 4.11 -11.22
N ASN A 261 -28.78 3.57 -12.32
CA ASN A 261 -29.61 2.36 -12.32
C ASN A 261 -28.95 1.14 -12.97
N LEU A 262 -27.91 1.34 -13.78
CA LEU A 262 -27.35 0.27 -14.60
C LEU A 262 -25.81 0.39 -14.72
N ARG A 263 -25.14 -0.76 -14.63
CA ARG A 263 -23.69 -0.88 -14.78
C ARG A 263 -23.35 -2.07 -15.66
N PHE A 264 -22.54 -1.82 -16.69
CA PHE A 264 -22.01 -2.83 -17.60
C PHE A 264 -20.49 -2.83 -17.57
#